data_e04e13113d0213e40aa4360dfe512cb0
#
_entry.id   e04e13113d0213e40aa4360dfe512cb0
#
_cell.length_a   1.000
_cell.length_b   1.000
_cell.length_c   1.000
_cell.angle_alpha   90.00
_cell.angle_beta   90.00
_cell.angle_gamma   90.00
#
_symmetry.space_group_name_H-M   'P 1'
#
loop_
_entity.id
_entity.type
_entity.pdbx_description
1 polymer ?
#
loop_
_entity_poly.entity_id
_entity_poly.type
_entity_poly.pdbx_seq_one_letter_code
_entity_poly.pdbx_strand_id
1 'polypeptide(L)'
;MLLSLCFFEGSGILERTIPWFGLLPLLISLGRHRYSLKWRLLHGFFFGSILCCWPLASAGSWVEAPILSTAEASLPIIGAWMLFCAAGGVLLRKSSPLAIVPAMAVTWTAIEYLRVEYIPLASPGMQLGQLLQPDSPEGQIATVIGLSGLGFVICLVNGAFFLALRESRVRTQVFPALAATLGVLGMVGLGSIIEAPGKNGERLPGGSLRVGLVQNTGNGGGKHLDLARQLLNSKPRLILFPSDTFPGSGDKPGFKTGLETFARKEGVAIGAGVLKDRESGEDSRPSLLYIASGARHEDESAEEILSIETKEGQSILLVTDRVSHSAHQMRRLASEGAQLFLVAGDSAGMQTEMHRLLDRLLAFRALETGAGICRATRKGSSSILNNRGSLQAEAPRGQDWAAVNPAPLLDPRQGHTWFVKGGWVLAPGCLFALGILALLELYSRRKRQGAQDSTSPS
;
A
#
# COMPACT_ATOMS: atom_id res chain seq x y z
N MET A 1 -8.70 18.85 4.33
CA MET A 1 -7.37 19.44 4.53
C MET A 1 -6.60 18.77 5.68
N LEU A 2 -7.04 18.79 6.96
CA LEU A 2 -6.31 18.14 8.05
C LEU A 2 -6.05 16.65 7.80
N LEU A 3 -7.02 15.91 7.28
CA LEU A 3 -6.86 14.49 6.96
C LEU A 3 -5.82 14.27 5.85
N SER A 4 -5.74 15.17 4.85
CA SER A 4 -4.73 15.05 3.79
C SER A 4 -3.32 15.29 4.30
N LEU A 5 -3.13 16.15 5.32
CA LEU A 5 -1.82 16.36 5.93
C LEU A 5 -1.27 15.09 6.59
N CYS A 6 -2.13 14.23 7.14
CA CYS A 6 -1.70 12.98 7.78
C CYS A 6 -1.10 11.95 6.81
N PHE A 7 -1.35 12.10 5.51
CA PHE A 7 -0.70 11.23 4.52
C PHE A 7 0.78 11.61 4.27
N PHE A 8 1.19 12.82 4.59
CA PHE A 8 2.47 13.35 4.14
C PHE A 8 3.47 13.51 5.26
N GLU A 9 3.43 14.39 6.14
CA GLU A 9 4.48 14.52 7.14
C GLU A 9 3.99 14.73 8.57
N GLY A 10 4.75 14.14 9.49
CA GLY A 10 4.53 14.09 10.88
C GLY A 10 4.48 15.43 11.57
N SER A 11 3.28 15.82 11.97
CA SER A 11 3.07 16.83 13.00
C SER A 11 2.96 16.19 14.41
N GLY A 12 3.50 15.00 14.58
CA GLY A 12 3.53 14.30 15.85
C GLY A 12 2.15 13.92 16.41
N ILE A 13 1.64 14.65 17.41
CA ILE A 13 0.36 14.36 18.08
C ILE A 13 -0.83 14.43 17.12
N LEU A 14 -0.81 15.37 16.17
CA LEU A 14 -1.92 15.54 15.22
C LEU A 14 -2.08 14.33 14.29
N GLU A 15 -0.98 13.74 13.80
CA GLU A 15 -1.04 12.53 12.97
C GLU A 15 -1.68 11.34 13.69
N ARG A 16 -1.41 11.19 14.98
CA ARG A 16 -1.97 10.11 15.79
C ARG A 16 -3.45 10.31 16.14
N THR A 17 -3.91 11.56 16.18
CA THR A 17 -5.28 11.87 16.61
C THR A 17 -6.26 12.09 15.45
N ILE A 18 -5.84 12.78 14.39
CA ILE A 18 -6.73 13.14 13.27
C ILE A 18 -7.38 11.91 12.61
N PRO A 19 -6.72 10.75 12.40
CA PRO A 19 -7.37 9.58 11.80
C PRO A 19 -8.67 9.19 12.50
N TRP A 20 -8.72 9.36 13.82
CA TRP A 20 -9.86 8.94 14.65
C TRP A 20 -11.07 9.88 14.59
N PHE A 21 -10.89 11.12 14.12
CA PHE A 21 -11.92 12.14 14.06
C PHE A 21 -12.08 12.79 12.68
N GLY A 22 -11.17 12.55 11.78
CA GLY A 22 -11.05 13.28 10.51
C GLY A 22 -12.22 13.10 9.55
N LEU A 23 -13.00 12.02 9.68
CA LEU A 23 -14.21 11.79 8.89
C LEU A 23 -15.47 12.40 9.50
N LEU A 24 -15.44 12.87 10.76
CA LEU A 24 -16.63 13.41 11.44
C LEU A 24 -17.29 14.56 10.69
N PRO A 25 -16.57 15.58 10.16
CA PRO A 25 -17.22 16.66 9.42
C PRO A 25 -18.03 16.15 8.23
N LEU A 26 -17.48 15.17 7.49
CA LEU A 26 -18.18 14.55 6.36
C LEU A 26 -19.41 13.79 6.82
N LEU A 27 -19.31 12.97 7.86
CA LEU A 27 -20.40 12.16 8.40
C LEU A 27 -21.53 13.04 8.97
N ILE A 28 -21.19 14.12 9.70
CA ILE A 28 -22.14 15.09 10.21
C ILE A 28 -22.88 15.79 9.06
N SER A 29 -22.14 16.22 8.03
CA SER A 29 -22.76 16.84 6.85
C SER A 29 -23.74 15.88 6.18
N LEU A 30 -23.35 14.64 5.91
CA LEU A 30 -24.22 13.62 5.29
C LEU A 30 -25.43 13.26 6.16
N GLY A 31 -25.29 13.31 7.49
CA GLY A 31 -26.35 12.97 8.45
C GLY A 31 -27.40 14.06 8.67
N ARG A 32 -27.03 15.34 8.54
CA ARG A 32 -27.91 16.49 8.83
C ARG A 32 -28.99 16.75 7.79
N HIS A 33 -28.73 16.45 6.53
CA HIS A 33 -29.58 16.84 5.41
C HIS A 33 -30.11 15.64 4.63
N ARG A 34 -31.37 15.74 4.19
CA ARG A 34 -31.99 14.79 3.26
C ARG A 34 -31.51 15.07 1.82
N TYR A 35 -30.20 15.03 1.61
CA TYR A 35 -29.64 15.29 0.30
C TYR A 35 -30.15 14.32 -0.77
N SER A 36 -30.42 14.83 -1.96
CA SER A 36 -30.60 14.00 -3.17
C SER A 36 -29.28 13.29 -3.51
N LEU A 37 -29.35 12.29 -4.38
CA LEU A 37 -28.14 11.57 -4.83
C LEU A 37 -27.09 12.52 -5.41
N LYS A 38 -27.51 13.52 -6.19
CA LYS A 38 -26.62 14.53 -6.78
C LYS A 38 -25.79 15.26 -5.71
N TRP A 39 -26.40 15.72 -4.65
CA TRP A 39 -25.71 16.41 -3.57
C TRP A 39 -24.76 15.51 -2.79
N ARG A 40 -25.09 14.22 -2.59
CA ARG A 40 -24.19 13.28 -1.93
C ARG A 40 -22.94 13.00 -2.78
N LEU A 41 -23.14 12.78 -4.08
CA LEU A 41 -22.02 12.62 -5.02
C LEU A 41 -21.13 13.85 -5.02
N LEU A 42 -21.73 15.07 -4.98
CA LEU A 42 -20.99 16.32 -4.91
C LEU A 42 -20.16 16.45 -3.61
N HIS A 43 -20.72 16.04 -2.45
CA HIS A 43 -19.95 15.98 -1.20
C HIS A 43 -18.73 15.05 -1.31
N GLY A 44 -18.93 13.86 -1.87
CA GLY A 44 -17.83 12.91 -2.11
C GLY A 44 -16.80 13.46 -3.08
N PHE A 45 -17.25 14.12 -4.15
CA PHE A 45 -16.36 14.79 -5.10
C PHE A 45 -15.50 15.85 -4.43
N PHE A 46 -16.09 16.80 -3.70
CA PHE A 46 -15.33 17.84 -3.02
C PHE A 46 -14.41 17.27 -1.95
N PHE A 47 -14.89 16.32 -1.14
CA PHE A 47 -14.05 15.71 -0.11
C PHE A 47 -12.86 14.97 -0.71
N GLY A 48 -13.09 14.13 -1.73
CA GLY A 48 -12.04 13.41 -2.44
C GLY A 48 -11.06 14.35 -3.16
N SER A 49 -11.57 15.40 -3.81
CA SER A 49 -10.74 16.43 -4.46
C SER A 49 -9.84 17.16 -3.46
N ILE A 50 -10.39 17.60 -2.32
CA ILE A 50 -9.60 18.25 -1.26
C ILE A 50 -8.55 17.30 -0.70
N LEU A 51 -8.88 16.01 -0.55
CA LEU A 51 -7.95 14.99 -0.09
C LEU A 51 -6.79 14.80 -1.08
N CYS A 52 -7.07 14.84 -2.39
CA CYS A 52 -6.09 14.70 -3.46
C CYS A 52 -5.36 16.00 -3.80
N CYS A 53 -5.95 17.18 -3.53
CA CYS A 53 -5.35 18.47 -3.89
C CYS A 53 -4.00 18.71 -3.23
N TRP A 54 -3.81 18.28 -1.99
CA TRP A 54 -2.54 18.48 -1.29
C TRP A 54 -1.39 17.67 -1.89
N PRO A 55 -1.55 16.36 -2.19
CA PRO A 55 -0.54 15.61 -2.95
C PRO A 55 -0.21 16.25 -4.29
N LEU A 56 -1.23 16.82 -4.93
CA LEU A 56 -1.09 17.49 -6.22
C LEU A 56 -0.41 18.86 -6.12
N ALA A 57 -0.72 19.61 -5.06
CA ALA A 57 -0.20 20.98 -4.85
C ALA A 57 1.22 20.99 -4.27
N SER A 58 1.54 20.06 -3.37
CA SER A 58 2.90 19.94 -2.79
C SER A 58 3.92 19.43 -3.80
N ALA A 59 3.44 18.94 -4.90
CA ALA A 59 4.20 18.49 -6.02
C ALA A 59 5.05 19.57 -6.71
N GLY A 60 4.99 20.82 -6.33
CA GLY A 60 5.92 21.93 -6.61
C GLY A 60 6.36 22.16 -8.06
N SER A 61 6.16 21.19 -8.93
CA SER A 61 6.55 21.23 -10.33
C SER A 61 5.47 20.57 -11.22
N TRP A 62 4.39 21.28 -11.42
CA TRP A 62 3.38 20.98 -12.45
C TRP A 62 3.98 20.84 -13.86
N VAL A 63 5.28 21.09 -13.98
CA VAL A 63 6.00 21.16 -15.25
C VAL A 63 6.53 19.81 -15.72
N GLU A 64 6.78 18.85 -14.81
CA GLU A 64 7.38 17.56 -15.20
C GLU A 64 6.39 16.37 -15.25
N ALA A 65 5.28 16.42 -14.52
CA ALA A 65 4.25 15.39 -14.65
C ALA A 65 3.09 15.93 -15.51
N PRO A 66 2.66 15.23 -16.56
CA PRO A 66 1.50 15.64 -17.32
C PRO A 66 0.30 15.73 -16.36
N ILE A 67 -0.41 16.86 -16.37
CA ILE A 67 -1.64 17.09 -15.57
C ILE A 67 -2.59 15.90 -15.73
N LEU A 68 -2.59 15.27 -16.89
CA LEU A 68 -3.40 14.11 -17.23
C LEU A 68 -3.09 12.90 -16.35
N SER A 69 -1.82 12.52 -16.17
CA SER A 69 -1.43 11.35 -15.36
C SER A 69 -1.79 11.52 -13.88
N THR A 70 -1.68 12.74 -13.38
CA THR A 70 -2.05 13.07 -12.01
C THR A 70 -3.56 13.06 -11.82
N ALA A 71 -4.32 13.55 -12.81
CA ALA A 71 -5.78 13.46 -12.82
C ALA A 71 -6.24 12.00 -12.88
N GLU A 72 -5.65 11.19 -13.75
CA GLU A 72 -5.95 9.76 -13.88
C GLU A 72 -5.73 9.02 -12.56
N ALA A 73 -4.64 9.27 -11.85
CA ALA A 73 -4.36 8.67 -10.54
C ALA A 73 -5.35 9.12 -9.45
N SER A 74 -5.89 10.34 -9.54
CA SER A 74 -6.80 10.91 -8.55
C SER A 74 -8.26 10.52 -8.76
N LEU A 75 -8.69 10.33 -10.01
CA LEU A 75 -10.09 10.00 -10.34
C LEU A 75 -10.63 8.78 -9.60
N PRO A 76 -9.92 7.65 -9.48
CA PRO A 76 -10.41 6.49 -8.72
C PRO A 76 -10.58 6.78 -7.23
N ILE A 77 -9.73 7.64 -6.65
CA ILE A 77 -9.81 8.03 -5.24
C ILE A 77 -11.04 8.92 -5.02
N ILE A 78 -11.23 9.91 -5.87
CA ILE A 78 -12.40 10.80 -5.86
C ILE A 78 -13.67 9.98 -6.07
N GLY A 79 -13.68 9.06 -7.03
CA GLY A 79 -14.79 8.15 -7.31
C GLY A 79 -15.15 7.27 -6.11
N ALA A 80 -14.16 6.75 -5.38
CA ALA A 80 -14.39 5.98 -4.15
C ALA A 80 -15.11 6.81 -3.09
N TRP A 81 -14.70 8.07 -2.87
CA TRP A 81 -15.39 8.97 -1.94
C TRP A 81 -16.78 9.34 -2.40
N MET A 82 -17.01 9.54 -3.70
CA MET A 82 -18.35 9.76 -4.25
C MET A 82 -19.28 8.57 -3.99
N LEU A 83 -18.81 7.36 -4.24
CA LEU A 83 -19.56 6.12 -3.98
C LEU A 83 -19.85 5.94 -2.49
N PHE A 84 -18.85 6.20 -1.63
CA PHE A 84 -19.03 6.13 -0.18
C PHE A 84 -20.08 7.13 0.31
N CYS A 85 -20.06 8.38 -0.14
CA CYS A 85 -21.04 9.36 0.23
C CYS A 85 -22.45 9.03 -0.30
N ALA A 86 -22.56 8.49 -1.50
CA ALA A 86 -23.82 8.04 -2.07
C ALA A 86 -24.44 6.89 -1.25
N ALA A 87 -23.66 5.86 -0.95
CA ALA A 87 -24.08 4.71 -0.15
C ALA A 87 -24.32 5.09 1.32
N GLY A 88 -23.38 5.82 1.94
CA GLY A 88 -23.47 6.28 3.32
C GLY A 88 -24.73 7.10 3.58
N GLY A 89 -25.09 8.01 2.68
CA GLY A 89 -26.33 8.77 2.81
C GLY A 89 -27.62 7.91 2.69
N VAL A 90 -27.58 6.73 2.09
CA VAL A 90 -28.68 5.76 2.15
C VAL A 90 -28.69 5.04 3.50
N LEU A 91 -27.53 4.55 3.93
CA LEU A 91 -27.37 3.83 5.20
C LEU A 91 -27.78 4.69 6.40
N LEU A 92 -27.41 5.95 6.45
CA LEU A 92 -27.76 6.90 7.50
C LEU A 92 -29.28 7.12 7.66
N ARG A 93 -30.06 6.81 6.63
CA ARG A 93 -31.54 6.98 6.65
C ARG A 93 -32.30 5.71 6.98
N LYS A 94 -31.79 4.57 6.54
CA LYS A 94 -32.52 3.29 6.56
C LYS A 94 -32.11 2.37 7.69
N SER A 95 -30.90 2.53 8.21
CA SER A 95 -30.36 1.64 9.21
C SER A 95 -30.70 2.12 10.63
N SER A 96 -30.84 1.17 11.55
CA SER A 96 -30.88 1.48 12.98
C SER A 96 -29.55 2.15 13.40
N PRO A 97 -29.54 3.00 14.43
CA PRO A 97 -28.34 3.68 14.88
C PRO A 97 -27.13 2.74 15.06
N LEU A 98 -27.33 1.59 15.69
CA LEU A 98 -26.27 0.60 15.93
C LEU A 98 -25.76 -0.07 14.64
N ALA A 99 -26.60 -0.23 13.63
CA ALA A 99 -26.21 -0.84 12.35
C ALA A 99 -25.47 0.14 11.43
N ILE A 100 -25.62 1.45 11.62
CA ILE A 100 -24.96 2.48 10.80
C ILE A 100 -23.42 2.33 10.86
N VAL A 101 -22.88 2.17 12.05
CA VAL A 101 -21.42 2.16 12.29
C VAL A 101 -20.74 1.02 11.54
N PRO A 102 -21.11 -0.26 11.74
CA PRO A 102 -20.49 -1.35 10.98
C PRO A 102 -20.80 -1.29 9.49
N ALA A 103 -22.02 -0.85 9.10
CA ALA A 103 -22.37 -0.77 7.69
C ALA A 103 -21.53 0.27 6.93
N MET A 104 -21.18 1.38 7.56
CA MET A 104 -20.28 2.37 6.97
C MET A 104 -18.86 1.85 6.83
N ALA A 105 -18.33 1.15 7.85
CA ALA A 105 -17.00 0.58 7.81
C ALA A 105 -16.91 -0.52 6.71
N VAL A 106 -17.91 -1.41 6.64
CA VAL A 106 -18.03 -2.43 5.57
C VAL A 106 -18.06 -1.76 4.19
N THR A 107 -18.89 -0.71 4.03
CA THR A 107 -19.04 -0.01 2.75
C THR A 107 -17.74 0.63 2.30
N TRP A 108 -17.06 1.36 3.20
CA TRP A 108 -15.77 1.98 2.87
C TRP A 108 -14.73 0.94 2.48
N THR A 109 -14.55 -0.09 3.32
CA THR A 109 -13.53 -1.12 3.10
C THR A 109 -13.77 -1.89 1.81
N ALA A 110 -15.03 -2.18 1.46
CA ALA A 110 -15.39 -2.81 0.19
C ALA A 110 -15.04 -1.92 -1.02
N ILE A 111 -15.36 -0.62 -0.96
CA ILE A 111 -15.08 0.33 -2.04
C ILE A 111 -13.56 0.53 -2.19
N GLU A 112 -12.86 0.70 -1.08
CA GLU A 112 -11.40 0.88 -1.08
C GLU A 112 -10.69 -0.36 -1.61
N TYR A 113 -11.11 -1.56 -1.20
CA TYR A 113 -10.58 -2.83 -1.69
C TYR A 113 -10.77 -2.99 -3.20
N LEU A 114 -11.97 -2.69 -3.72
CA LEU A 114 -12.22 -2.68 -5.17
C LEU A 114 -11.30 -1.71 -5.89
N ARG A 115 -11.11 -0.50 -5.35
CA ARG A 115 -10.24 0.51 -5.93
C ARG A 115 -8.80 0.02 -6.03
N VAL A 116 -8.28 -0.54 -4.96
CA VAL A 116 -6.84 -0.87 -4.84
C VAL A 116 -6.46 -2.13 -5.60
N GLU A 117 -7.30 -3.16 -5.55
CA GLU A 117 -6.95 -4.48 -6.10
C GLU A 117 -7.47 -4.71 -7.53
N TYR A 118 -8.55 -4.02 -7.95
CA TYR A 118 -9.22 -4.32 -9.22
C TYR A 118 -9.25 -3.17 -10.22
N ILE A 119 -8.95 -1.93 -9.84
CA ILE A 119 -8.89 -0.83 -10.80
C ILE A 119 -7.43 -0.61 -11.24
N PRO A 120 -7.06 -0.97 -12.48
CA PRO A 120 -5.66 -0.98 -12.93
C PRO A 120 -4.95 0.37 -12.87
N LEU A 121 -5.69 1.46 -13.07
CA LEU A 121 -5.17 2.84 -13.08
C LEU A 121 -5.22 3.51 -11.69
N ALA A 122 -5.80 2.83 -10.69
CA ALA A 122 -5.88 3.43 -9.38
C ALA A 122 -4.51 3.47 -8.71
N SER A 123 -4.14 4.64 -8.22
CA SER A 123 -3.01 4.74 -7.30
C SER A 123 -3.26 3.83 -6.09
N PRO A 124 -2.34 2.92 -5.74
CA PRO A 124 -2.47 2.06 -4.55
C PRO A 124 -2.32 2.85 -3.25
N GLY A 125 -1.81 4.07 -3.33
CA GLY A 125 -1.69 4.99 -2.21
C GLY A 125 -3.02 5.58 -1.74
N MET A 126 -2.94 6.39 -0.68
CA MET A 126 -4.07 7.08 -0.06
C MET A 126 -5.19 6.14 0.42
N GLN A 127 -4.81 4.96 0.89
CA GLN A 127 -5.71 4.09 1.65
C GLN A 127 -5.92 4.67 3.04
N LEU A 128 -7.14 4.56 3.57
CA LEU A 128 -7.47 5.16 4.87
C LEU A 128 -6.57 4.64 6.00
N GLY A 129 -6.19 3.37 5.95
CA GLY A 129 -5.25 2.77 6.91
C GLY A 129 -3.86 3.42 6.91
N GLN A 130 -3.42 4.00 5.78
CA GLN A 130 -2.13 4.73 5.69
C GLN A 130 -2.09 6.03 6.48
N LEU A 131 -3.22 6.48 7.05
CA LEU A 131 -3.23 7.59 8.00
C LEU A 131 -2.50 7.24 9.30
N LEU A 132 -2.41 5.95 9.63
CA LEU A 132 -1.61 5.45 10.75
C LEU A 132 -0.16 5.27 10.34
N GLN A 133 0.75 5.38 11.31
CA GLN A 133 2.17 5.16 11.06
C GLN A 133 2.50 3.66 11.21
N PRO A 134 3.29 3.07 10.29
CA PRO A 134 3.64 1.64 10.37
C PRO A 134 4.37 1.27 11.65
N ASP A 135 5.20 2.17 12.17
CA ASP A 135 5.99 2.02 13.39
C ASP A 135 5.22 2.33 14.68
N SER A 136 3.97 2.82 14.57
CA SER A 136 3.11 3.04 15.73
C SER A 136 2.48 1.74 16.23
N PRO A 137 2.14 1.64 17.52
CA PRO A 137 1.42 0.47 18.04
C PRO A 137 0.15 0.14 17.24
N GLU A 138 -0.61 1.16 16.84
CA GLU A 138 -1.82 1.00 16.03
C GLU A 138 -1.51 0.45 14.63
N GLY A 139 -0.41 0.92 14.04
CA GLY A 139 0.06 0.46 12.73
C GLY A 139 0.48 -1.01 12.74
N GLN A 140 1.07 -1.49 13.84
CA GLN A 140 1.50 -2.89 14.01
C GLN A 140 0.33 -3.90 13.94
N ILE A 141 -0.90 -3.45 14.17
CA ILE A 141 -2.12 -4.27 13.99
C ILE A 141 -2.29 -4.73 12.54
N ALA A 142 -1.65 -4.07 11.57
CA ALA A 142 -1.64 -4.54 10.18
C ALA A 142 -1.10 -5.98 10.03
N THR A 143 -0.26 -6.44 10.94
CA THR A 143 0.18 -7.85 10.99
C THR A 143 -0.97 -8.83 11.20
N VAL A 144 -2.11 -8.36 11.70
CA VAL A 144 -3.30 -9.18 12.00
C VAL A 144 -4.39 -8.99 10.96
N ILE A 145 -4.79 -7.75 10.68
CA ILE A 145 -5.96 -7.43 9.85
C ILE A 145 -5.62 -6.72 8.53
N GLY A 146 -4.34 -6.41 8.31
CA GLY A 146 -3.86 -5.70 7.14
C GLY A 146 -4.22 -4.22 7.12
N LEU A 147 -3.72 -3.54 6.10
CA LEU A 147 -3.93 -2.10 5.90
C LEU A 147 -5.40 -1.75 5.69
N SER A 148 -6.14 -2.56 4.92
CA SER A 148 -7.58 -2.37 4.73
C SER A 148 -8.36 -2.55 6.04
N GLY A 149 -7.91 -3.45 6.92
CA GLY A 149 -8.49 -3.64 8.25
C GLY A 149 -8.27 -2.43 9.15
N LEU A 150 -7.11 -1.77 9.06
CA LEU A 150 -6.89 -0.50 9.75
C LEU A 150 -7.88 0.58 9.26
N GLY A 151 -8.10 0.69 7.96
CA GLY A 151 -9.12 1.57 7.37
C GLY A 151 -10.53 1.25 7.87
N PHE A 152 -10.87 -0.03 7.99
CA PHE A 152 -12.13 -0.49 8.58
C PHE A 152 -12.30 0.02 10.03
N VAL A 153 -11.28 -0.11 10.87
CA VAL A 153 -11.36 0.35 12.27
C VAL A 153 -11.43 1.87 12.36
N ILE A 154 -10.70 2.62 11.53
CA ILE A 154 -10.80 4.07 11.46
C ILE A 154 -12.25 4.49 11.15
N CYS A 155 -12.91 3.83 10.18
CA CYS A 155 -14.32 4.08 9.87
C CYS A 155 -15.25 3.72 11.03
N LEU A 156 -15.02 2.60 11.72
CA LEU A 156 -15.81 2.21 12.91
C LEU A 156 -15.74 3.29 14.00
N VAL A 157 -14.54 3.73 14.33
CA VAL A 157 -14.31 4.75 15.38
C VAL A 157 -14.96 6.07 15.02
N ASN A 158 -14.74 6.57 13.80
CA ASN A 158 -15.39 7.79 13.33
C ASN A 158 -16.92 7.66 13.31
N GLY A 159 -17.45 6.51 12.88
CA GLY A 159 -18.86 6.20 12.90
C GLY A 159 -19.46 6.19 14.31
N ALA A 160 -18.75 5.63 15.29
CA ALA A 160 -19.18 5.59 16.68
C ALA A 160 -19.21 7.00 17.31
N PHE A 161 -18.18 7.82 17.07
CA PHE A 161 -18.20 9.23 17.50
C PHE A 161 -19.29 10.02 16.80
N PHE A 162 -19.52 9.80 15.49
CA PHE A 162 -20.63 10.41 14.79
C PHE A 162 -21.99 10.05 15.44
N LEU A 163 -22.19 8.77 15.79
CA LEU A 163 -23.41 8.31 16.46
C LEU A 163 -23.57 8.98 17.81
N ALA A 164 -22.51 9.09 18.60
CA ALA A 164 -22.53 9.80 19.88
C ALA A 164 -22.96 11.26 19.74
N LEU A 165 -22.47 11.94 18.70
CA LEU A 165 -22.82 13.35 18.44
C LEU A 165 -24.24 13.54 17.86
N ARG A 166 -24.78 12.50 17.22
CA ARG A 166 -26.12 12.56 16.61
C ARG A 166 -27.24 12.36 17.61
N GLU A 167 -27.02 11.52 18.61
CA GLU A 167 -28.04 11.18 19.60
C GLU A 167 -28.31 12.33 20.61
N SER A 168 -29.55 12.56 20.97
CA SER A 168 -29.93 13.63 21.90
C SER A 168 -29.93 13.20 23.37
N ARG A 169 -29.95 11.90 23.65
CA ARG A 169 -29.97 11.36 25.02
C ARG A 169 -28.56 11.04 25.51
N VAL A 170 -28.16 11.65 26.62
CA VAL A 170 -26.82 11.48 27.21
C VAL A 170 -26.41 10.00 27.34
N ARG A 171 -27.35 9.14 27.82
CA ARG A 171 -27.07 7.71 27.98
C ARG A 171 -26.75 6.97 26.68
N THR A 172 -27.37 7.38 25.57
CA THR A 172 -27.11 6.80 24.24
C THR A 172 -25.90 7.43 23.54
N GLN A 173 -25.44 8.61 23.98
CA GLN A 173 -24.23 9.26 23.50
C GLN A 173 -22.96 8.65 24.11
N VAL A 174 -22.99 8.38 25.42
CA VAL A 174 -21.81 7.92 26.17
C VAL A 174 -21.36 6.55 25.72
N PHE A 175 -22.28 5.62 25.46
CA PHE A 175 -21.92 4.24 25.11
C PHE A 175 -21.11 4.12 23.80
N PRO A 176 -21.51 4.71 22.66
CA PRO A 176 -20.71 4.66 21.43
C PRO A 176 -19.36 5.37 21.56
N ALA A 177 -19.31 6.52 22.25
CA ALA A 177 -18.07 7.25 22.47
C ALA A 177 -17.10 6.42 23.34
N LEU A 178 -17.59 5.81 24.41
CA LEU A 178 -16.81 4.94 25.27
C LEU A 178 -16.30 3.72 24.48
N ALA A 179 -17.17 3.08 23.70
CA ALA A 179 -16.78 1.93 22.86
C ALA A 179 -15.71 2.30 21.85
N ALA A 180 -15.82 3.46 21.20
CA ALA A 180 -14.81 3.97 20.27
C ALA A 180 -13.46 4.20 20.99
N THR A 181 -13.49 4.88 22.15
CA THR A 181 -12.29 5.15 22.94
C THR A 181 -11.63 3.88 23.41
N LEU A 182 -12.40 2.94 23.96
CA LEU A 182 -11.88 1.63 24.39
C LEU A 182 -11.35 0.82 23.20
N GLY A 183 -11.98 0.92 22.02
CA GLY A 183 -11.50 0.30 20.80
C GLY A 183 -10.10 0.82 20.39
N VAL A 184 -9.90 2.15 20.40
CA VAL A 184 -8.59 2.76 20.11
C VAL A 184 -7.56 2.35 21.17
N LEU A 185 -7.90 2.44 22.45
CA LEU A 185 -6.99 2.04 23.53
C LEU A 185 -6.64 0.55 23.45
N GLY A 186 -7.62 -0.29 23.11
CA GLY A 186 -7.40 -1.72 22.88
C GLY A 186 -6.46 -1.99 21.70
N MET A 187 -6.57 -1.23 20.62
CA MET A 187 -5.62 -1.32 19.50
C MET A 187 -4.22 -0.90 19.91
N VAL A 188 -4.08 0.23 20.60
CA VAL A 188 -2.77 0.68 21.09
C VAL A 188 -2.16 -0.37 22.02
N GLY A 189 -2.94 -0.92 22.96
CA GLY A 189 -2.49 -1.98 23.87
C GLY A 189 -2.06 -3.26 23.14
N LEU A 190 -2.90 -3.75 22.22
CA LEU A 190 -2.58 -4.94 21.42
C LEU A 190 -1.37 -4.71 20.52
N GLY A 191 -1.30 -3.56 19.86
CA GLY A 191 -0.18 -3.20 19.02
C GLY A 191 1.14 -3.11 19.81
N SER A 192 1.09 -2.56 21.02
CA SER A 192 2.26 -2.50 21.91
C SER A 192 2.73 -3.91 22.33
N ILE A 193 1.82 -4.87 22.50
CA ILE A 193 2.17 -6.27 22.76
C ILE A 193 2.83 -6.89 21.53
N ILE A 194 2.30 -6.65 20.34
CA ILE A 194 2.86 -7.13 19.08
C ILE A 194 4.25 -6.50 18.81
N GLU A 195 4.42 -5.24 19.17
CA GLU A 195 5.68 -4.50 19.00
C GLU A 195 6.77 -4.94 20.01
N ALA A 196 6.40 -5.36 21.21
CA ALA A 196 7.28 -5.54 22.36
C ALA A 196 8.48 -6.49 22.18
N PRO A 197 8.41 -7.61 21.44
CA PRO A 197 9.61 -8.44 21.22
C PRO A 197 10.52 -7.81 20.16
N GLY A 198 11.71 -7.32 20.53
CA GLY A 198 12.80 -6.98 19.60
C GLY A 198 13.01 -5.49 19.26
N LYS A 199 12.66 -4.56 20.15
CA LYS A 199 13.01 -3.13 20.00
C LYS A 199 14.52 -2.86 19.88
N ASN A 200 15.36 -3.78 20.36
CA ASN A 200 16.81 -3.59 20.46
C ASN A 200 17.55 -4.59 19.56
N GLY A 201 17.55 -4.38 18.24
CA GLY A 201 18.56 -4.97 17.37
C GLY A 201 18.81 -6.48 17.46
N GLU A 202 17.88 -7.27 18.02
CA GLU A 202 17.99 -8.71 18.06
C GLU A 202 18.14 -9.25 16.64
N ARG A 203 19.20 -10.03 16.44
CA ARG A 203 19.41 -10.75 15.18
C ARG A 203 18.14 -11.53 14.88
N LEU A 204 17.48 -11.16 13.76
CA LEU A 204 16.33 -11.92 13.32
C LEU A 204 16.73 -13.38 13.18
N PRO A 205 15.94 -14.32 13.69
CA PRO A 205 16.30 -15.75 13.68
C PRO A 205 16.57 -16.29 12.27
N GLY A 206 15.98 -15.69 11.22
CA GLY A 206 16.18 -16.05 9.82
C GLY A 206 17.52 -15.60 9.23
N GLY A 207 18.30 -14.82 9.97
CA GLY A 207 19.55 -14.25 9.47
C GLY A 207 19.34 -12.98 8.64
N SER A 208 20.37 -12.60 7.88
CA SER A 208 20.31 -11.44 6.98
C SER A 208 21.10 -11.66 5.71
N LEU A 209 20.61 -11.10 4.61
CA LEU A 209 21.33 -11.03 3.34
C LEU A 209 21.96 -9.64 3.20
N ARG A 210 23.23 -9.59 2.81
CA ARG A 210 23.90 -8.31 2.51
C ARG A 210 23.49 -7.83 1.12
N VAL A 211 22.57 -6.88 1.07
CA VAL A 211 22.05 -6.32 -0.18
C VAL A 211 22.66 -4.93 -0.40
N GLY A 212 23.24 -4.76 -1.59
CA GLY A 212 23.65 -3.47 -2.11
C GLY A 212 22.49 -2.83 -2.86
N LEU A 213 22.14 -1.60 -2.51
CA LEU A 213 21.16 -0.81 -3.25
C LEU A 213 21.89 0.25 -4.05
N VAL A 214 21.49 0.44 -5.30
CA VAL A 214 22.02 1.48 -6.18
C VAL A 214 20.89 2.42 -6.59
N GLN A 215 21.07 3.71 -6.32
CA GLN A 215 20.20 4.80 -6.77
C GLN A 215 21.01 5.76 -7.61
N ASN A 216 20.58 6.00 -8.85
CA ASN A 216 21.20 6.98 -9.72
C ASN A 216 20.13 7.81 -10.43
N THR A 217 20.18 9.11 -10.24
CA THR A 217 19.25 10.08 -10.81
C THR A 217 19.46 10.35 -12.31
N GLY A 218 20.63 9.98 -12.83
CA GLY A 218 20.99 10.18 -14.24
C GLY A 218 20.46 9.09 -15.17
N ASN A 219 20.45 9.37 -16.47
CA ASN A 219 19.93 8.46 -17.51
C ASN A 219 20.99 7.49 -18.09
N GLY A 220 22.15 7.35 -17.48
CA GLY A 220 23.27 6.58 -18.02
C GLY A 220 23.57 5.29 -17.26
N GLY A 221 23.47 4.12 -17.90
CA GLY A 221 23.80 2.81 -17.31
C GLY A 221 25.23 2.69 -16.79
N GLY A 222 26.20 3.43 -17.37
CA GLY A 222 27.60 3.41 -16.93
C GLY A 222 27.77 3.89 -15.49
N LYS A 223 27.09 4.96 -15.09
CA LYS A 223 27.15 5.51 -13.74
C LYS A 223 26.59 4.55 -12.67
N HIS A 224 25.59 3.75 -13.02
CA HIS A 224 25.06 2.71 -12.13
C HIS A 224 26.12 1.65 -11.82
N LEU A 225 26.91 1.23 -12.82
CA LEU A 225 27.99 0.28 -12.62
C LEU A 225 29.14 0.88 -11.80
N ASP A 226 29.42 2.17 -11.94
CA ASP A 226 30.45 2.84 -11.13
C ASP A 226 30.03 2.93 -9.66
N LEU A 227 28.76 3.24 -9.39
CA LEU A 227 28.19 3.17 -8.05
C LEU A 227 28.20 1.73 -7.48
N ALA A 228 27.86 0.76 -8.30
CA ALA A 228 27.93 -0.65 -7.91
C ALA A 228 29.35 -1.11 -7.54
N ARG A 229 30.38 -0.65 -8.27
CA ARG A 229 31.79 -0.91 -7.94
C ARG A 229 32.19 -0.40 -6.57
N GLN A 230 31.68 0.75 -6.15
CA GLN A 230 31.93 1.31 -4.80
C GLN A 230 31.41 0.39 -3.69
N LEU A 231 30.33 -0.37 -3.96
CA LEU A 231 29.74 -1.30 -3.00
C LEU A 231 30.59 -2.55 -2.75
N LEU A 232 31.45 -2.93 -3.69
CA LEU A 232 32.20 -4.18 -3.62
C LEU A 232 33.11 -4.28 -2.40
N ASN A 233 33.68 -3.15 -1.93
CA ASN A 233 34.47 -3.08 -0.71
C ASN A 233 33.69 -3.59 0.51
N SER A 234 32.35 -3.42 0.49
CA SER A 234 31.43 -3.88 1.54
C SER A 234 30.94 -5.30 1.33
N LYS A 235 31.44 -6.02 0.31
CA LYS A 235 31.12 -7.43 -0.01
C LYS A 235 29.61 -7.73 0.00
N PRO A 236 28.79 -7.08 -0.84
CA PRO A 236 27.40 -7.46 -1.00
C PRO A 236 27.27 -8.87 -1.56
N ARG A 237 26.23 -9.61 -1.19
CA ARG A 237 25.88 -10.87 -1.85
C ARG A 237 25.03 -10.64 -3.10
N LEU A 238 24.23 -9.58 -3.08
CA LEU A 238 23.35 -9.17 -4.17
C LEU A 238 23.37 -7.65 -4.29
N ILE A 239 23.37 -7.15 -5.53
CA ILE A 239 23.16 -5.73 -5.84
C ILE A 239 21.83 -5.58 -6.56
N LEU A 240 20.98 -4.68 -6.07
CA LEU A 240 19.67 -4.37 -6.63
C LEU A 240 19.71 -3.03 -7.35
N PHE A 241 19.26 -3.02 -8.61
CA PHE A 241 19.09 -1.83 -9.45
C PHE A 241 17.61 -1.51 -9.67
N PRO A 242 17.27 -0.23 -9.89
CA PRO A 242 15.90 0.18 -10.23
C PRO A 242 15.38 -0.41 -11.55
N SER A 243 14.06 -0.32 -11.78
CA SER A 243 13.41 -0.90 -12.97
C SER A 243 13.77 -0.21 -14.28
N ASP A 244 14.05 1.08 -14.24
CA ASP A 244 14.31 1.92 -15.42
C ASP A 244 15.81 2.27 -15.59
N THR A 245 16.67 1.51 -14.93
CA THR A 245 18.13 1.74 -14.96
C THR A 245 18.70 1.60 -16.37
N PHE A 246 18.11 0.74 -17.18
CA PHE A 246 18.66 0.30 -18.44
C PHE A 246 17.60 0.39 -19.57
N PRO A 247 17.20 1.61 -19.98
CA PRO A 247 16.17 1.79 -21.01
C PRO A 247 16.65 1.21 -22.36
N GLY A 248 15.79 0.44 -23.01
CA GLY A 248 16.05 -0.16 -24.31
C GLY A 248 17.22 -1.13 -24.36
N SER A 249 17.69 -1.61 -23.23
CA SER A 249 18.88 -2.47 -23.13
C SER A 249 18.55 -3.94 -22.96
N GLY A 250 17.27 -4.28 -22.68
CA GLY A 250 16.87 -5.67 -22.54
C GLY A 250 17.19 -6.55 -23.74
N ASP A 251 17.23 -5.94 -24.93
CA ASP A 251 17.52 -6.62 -26.20
C ASP A 251 18.91 -6.28 -26.77
N LYS A 252 19.72 -5.44 -26.11
CA LYS A 252 21.09 -5.15 -26.55
C LYS A 252 22.06 -6.20 -26.02
N PRO A 253 22.58 -7.11 -26.88
CA PRO A 253 23.42 -8.24 -26.45
C PRO A 253 24.63 -7.84 -25.59
N GLY A 254 25.25 -6.70 -25.93
CA GLY A 254 26.45 -6.22 -25.22
C GLY A 254 26.21 -5.74 -23.80
N PHE A 255 24.98 -5.31 -23.47
CA PHE A 255 24.69 -4.83 -22.11
C PHE A 255 24.49 -5.97 -21.12
N LYS A 256 23.68 -6.98 -21.47
CA LYS A 256 23.49 -8.18 -20.65
C LYS A 256 24.86 -8.83 -20.39
N THR A 257 25.67 -9.01 -21.42
CA THR A 257 27.04 -9.54 -21.33
C THR A 257 27.93 -8.71 -20.40
N GLY A 258 27.76 -7.39 -20.39
CA GLY A 258 28.49 -6.50 -19.47
C GLY A 258 28.14 -6.72 -18.00
N LEU A 259 26.83 -6.86 -17.68
CA LEU A 259 26.36 -7.18 -16.33
C LEU A 259 26.76 -8.58 -15.90
N GLU A 260 26.67 -9.58 -16.79
CA GLU A 260 27.12 -10.93 -16.55
C GLU A 260 28.62 -10.99 -16.24
N THR A 261 29.41 -10.26 -17.02
CA THR A 261 30.86 -10.18 -16.82
C THR A 261 31.18 -9.55 -15.48
N PHE A 262 30.47 -8.48 -15.11
CA PHE A 262 30.60 -7.82 -13.83
C PHE A 262 30.21 -8.77 -12.68
N ALA A 263 29.04 -9.43 -12.75
CA ALA A 263 28.56 -10.35 -11.73
C ALA A 263 29.53 -11.51 -11.48
N ARG A 264 30.01 -12.11 -12.55
CA ARG A 264 30.99 -13.23 -12.49
C ARG A 264 32.36 -12.82 -11.96
N LYS A 265 32.87 -11.69 -12.47
CA LYS A 265 34.19 -11.19 -12.06
C LYS A 265 34.23 -10.83 -10.59
N GLU A 266 33.19 -10.16 -10.10
CA GLU A 266 33.12 -9.65 -8.74
C GLU A 266 32.47 -10.65 -7.76
N GLY A 267 31.92 -11.76 -8.26
CA GLY A 267 31.29 -12.80 -7.43
C GLY A 267 30.02 -12.35 -6.73
N VAL A 268 29.27 -11.40 -7.32
CA VAL A 268 28.06 -10.79 -6.76
C VAL A 268 26.87 -11.07 -7.65
N ALA A 269 25.70 -11.39 -7.06
CA ALA A 269 24.46 -11.53 -7.81
C ALA A 269 23.88 -10.14 -8.13
N ILE A 270 23.14 -10.03 -9.22
CA ILE A 270 22.48 -8.79 -9.66
C ILE A 270 20.99 -9.05 -9.83
N GLY A 271 20.17 -8.19 -9.22
CA GLY A 271 18.75 -8.04 -9.50
C GLY A 271 18.51 -6.68 -10.15
N ALA A 272 17.78 -6.63 -11.23
CA ALA A 272 17.48 -5.38 -11.92
C ALA A 272 16.10 -5.40 -12.57
N GLY A 273 15.48 -4.24 -12.70
CA GLY A 273 14.42 -4.04 -13.68
C GLY A 273 15.02 -3.57 -15.00
N VAL A 274 14.48 -4.06 -16.09
CA VAL A 274 14.86 -3.69 -17.46
C VAL A 274 13.62 -3.34 -18.25
N LEU A 275 13.74 -2.40 -19.18
CA LEU A 275 12.66 -2.10 -20.12
C LEU A 275 12.93 -2.90 -21.41
N LYS A 276 12.01 -3.78 -21.77
CA LYS A 276 12.04 -4.46 -23.07
C LYS A 276 11.36 -3.60 -24.11
N ASP A 277 12.10 -3.30 -25.19
CA ASP A 277 11.51 -2.67 -26.36
C ASP A 277 10.58 -3.67 -27.06
N ARG A 278 9.36 -3.25 -27.39
CA ARG A 278 8.46 -4.05 -28.19
C ARG A 278 8.78 -3.87 -29.68
N GLU A 279 8.79 -4.99 -30.41
CA GLU A 279 8.98 -5.01 -31.87
C GLU A 279 7.90 -4.24 -32.65
N SER A 280 6.79 -3.84 -32.01
CA SER A 280 5.59 -3.30 -32.64
C SER A 280 5.24 -1.84 -32.31
N GLY A 281 6.15 -1.05 -31.72
CA GLY A 281 5.89 0.38 -31.43
C GLY A 281 4.91 0.66 -30.29
N GLU A 282 4.51 -0.35 -29.53
CA GLU A 282 3.79 -0.19 -28.27
C GLU A 282 4.76 0.12 -27.11
N ASP A 283 4.25 0.75 -26.03
CA ASP A 283 5.03 1.13 -24.86
C ASP A 283 5.86 -0.03 -24.30
N SER A 284 7.13 0.26 -23.98
CA SER A 284 8.06 -0.69 -23.39
C SER A 284 7.49 -1.24 -22.06
N ARG A 285 7.55 -2.57 -21.88
CA ARG A 285 7.11 -3.20 -20.63
C ARG A 285 8.27 -3.36 -19.66
N PRO A 286 8.07 -3.08 -18.37
CA PRO A 286 9.03 -3.43 -17.36
C PRO A 286 9.19 -4.96 -17.29
N SER A 287 10.41 -5.43 -17.20
CA SER A 287 10.78 -6.83 -17.03
C SER A 287 11.83 -6.92 -15.94
N LEU A 288 11.94 -8.07 -15.31
CA LEU A 288 12.92 -8.34 -14.27
C LEU A 288 14.06 -9.20 -14.84
N LEU A 289 15.28 -8.91 -14.38
CA LEU A 289 16.48 -9.64 -14.73
C LEU A 289 17.21 -10.03 -13.45
N TYR A 290 17.55 -11.30 -13.32
CA TYR A 290 18.46 -11.80 -12.31
C TYR A 290 19.68 -12.43 -12.96
N ILE A 291 20.85 -12.08 -12.47
CA ILE A 291 22.14 -12.64 -12.89
C ILE A 291 22.82 -13.25 -11.67
N ALA A 292 23.04 -14.54 -11.69
CA ALA A 292 23.69 -15.25 -10.59
C ALA A 292 25.20 -15.00 -10.55
N SER A 293 25.77 -15.04 -9.36
CA SER A 293 27.22 -14.85 -9.15
C SER A 293 28.09 -16.02 -9.56
N GLY A 294 27.53 -17.14 -10.07
CA GLY A 294 28.26 -18.37 -10.38
C GLY A 294 28.14 -18.85 -11.81
N ALA A 295 29.14 -19.63 -12.29
CA ALA A 295 29.27 -20.06 -13.68
C ALA A 295 28.20 -21.05 -14.21
N ARG A 296 27.20 -21.44 -13.42
CA ARG A 296 26.22 -22.49 -13.78
C ARG A 296 24.75 -22.14 -13.43
N HIS A 297 24.43 -20.93 -13.03
CA HIS A 297 23.03 -20.54 -12.88
C HIS A 297 22.58 -19.82 -14.16
N GLU A 298 21.47 -20.27 -14.69
CA GLU A 298 20.79 -19.61 -15.81
C GLU A 298 20.34 -18.24 -15.39
N ASP A 299 20.59 -17.26 -16.25
CA ASP A 299 20.06 -15.92 -16.06
C ASP A 299 18.55 -16.00 -16.28
N GLU A 300 17.79 -15.62 -15.27
CA GLU A 300 16.34 -15.66 -15.31
C GLU A 300 15.77 -14.28 -15.62
N SER A 301 14.76 -14.24 -16.44
CA SER A 301 13.98 -13.02 -16.73
C SER A 301 12.50 -13.32 -16.63
N ALA A 302 11.75 -12.40 -16.01
CA ALA A 302 10.31 -12.48 -15.88
C ALA A 302 9.65 -11.10 -15.97
N GLU A 303 8.38 -11.05 -16.33
CA GLU A 303 7.69 -9.75 -16.49
C GLU A 303 7.44 -9.04 -15.15
N GLU A 304 6.96 -9.72 -14.13
CA GLU A 304 6.56 -9.08 -12.88
C GLU A 304 7.14 -9.72 -11.61
N ILE A 305 7.41 -11.02 -11.62
CA ILE A 305 7.82 -11.78 -10.44
C ILE A 305 8.90 -12.80 -10.84
N LEU A 306 10.03 -12.76 -10.17
CA LEU A 306 11.12 -13.70 -10.34
C LEU A 306 11.49 -14.33 -9.01
N SER A 307 11.44 -15.66 -8.93
CA SER A 307 11.84 -16.40 -7.73
C SER A 307 13.33 -16.74 -7.79
N ILE A 308 14.04 -16.42 -6.72
CA ILE A 308 15.48 -16.65 -6.57
C ILE A 308 15.68 -17.55 -5.35
N GLU A 309 16.22 -18.72 -5.57
CA GLU A 309 16.65 -19.59 -4.48
C GLU A 309 18.16 -19.44 -4.27
N THR A 310 18.55 -19.09 -3.05
CA THR A 310 19.98 -18.97 -2.71
C THR A 310 20.57 -20.36 -2.46
N LYS A 311 21.91 -20.45 -2.49
CA LYS A 311 22.63 -21.70 -2.18
C LYS A 311 22.33 -22.22 -0.77
N GLU A 312 21.88 -21.35 0.13
CA GLU A 312 21.50 -21.67 1.50
C GLU A 312 20.01 -22.08 1.61
N GLY A 313 19.29 -22.23 0.49
CA GLY A 313 17.87 -22.60 0.45
C GLY A 313 16.93 -21.46 0.88
N GLN A 314 17.36 -20.20 0.74
CA GLN A 314 16.53 -19.04 1.06
C GLN A 314 15.72 -18.65 -0.18
N SER A 315 14.42 -18.44 0.01
CA SER A 315 13.51 -17.99 -1.05
C SER A 315 13.43 -16.45 -1.05
N ILE A 316 13.94 -15.86 -2.12
CA ILE A 316 13.96 -14.40 -2.35
C ILE A 316 13.16 -14.12 -3.60
N LEU A 317 12.31 -13.13 -3.57
CA LEU A 317 11.51 -12.74 -4.73
C LEU A 317 11.92 -11.34 -5.21
N LEU A 318 12.30 -11.26 -6.48
CA LEU A 318 12.45 -10.00 -7.19
C LEU A 318 11.09 -9.66 -7.83
N VAL A 319 10.56 -8.49 -7.56
CA VAL A 319 9.24 -8.07 -7.99
C VAL A 319 9.25 -6.62 -8.49
N THR A 320 8.27 -6.27 -9.32
CA THR A 320 8.03 -4.89 -9.73
C THR A 320 7.29 -4.09 -8.65
N ASP A 321 7.30 -2.76 -8.74
CA ASP A 321 6.49 -1.88 -7.88
C ASP A 321 5.01 -2.27 -7.90
N ARG A 322 4.45 -2.61 -9.06
CA ARG A 322 3.05 -3.01 -9.21
C ARG A 322 2.69 -4.19 -8.31
N VAL A 323 3.51 -5.23 -8.32
CA VAL A 323 3.32 -6.41 -7.45
C VAL A 323 3.45 -6.04 -5.99
N SER A 324 4.47 -5.25 -5.64
CA SER A 324 4.76 -4.86 -4.26
C SER A 324 3.66 -3.98 -3.64
N HIS A 325 2.88 -3.29 -4.46
CA HIS A 325 1.77 -2.46 -4.00
C HIS A 325 0.49 -3.27 -3.70
N SER A 326 0.29 -4.43 -4.33
CA SER A 326 -0.89 -5.28 -4.12
C SER A 326 -0.75 -6.12 -2.86
N ALA A 327 -1.67 -5.92 -1.89
CA ALA A 327 -1.73 -6.74 -0.69
C ALA A 327 -2.00 -8.21 -1.02
N HIS A 328 -2.87 -8.46 -2.00
CA HIS A 328 -3.23 -9.80 -2.43
C HIS A 328 -2.03 -10.57 -2.99
N GLN A 329 -1.27 -9.94 -3.90
CA GLN A 329 -0.10 -10.58 -4.52
C GLN A 329 1.00 -10.82 -3.49
N MET A 330 1.37 -9.80 -2.70
CA MET A 330 2.41 -9.91 -1.68
C MET A 330 2.08 -10.98 -0.64
N ARG A 331 0.81 -11.04 -0.19
CA ARG A 331 0.34 -12.10 0.72
C ARG A 331 0.48 -13.50 0.11
N ARG A 332 0.07 -13.67 -1.16
CA ARG A 332 0.18 -14.96 -1.86
C ARG A 332 1.63 -15.41 -1.91
N LEU A 333 2.53 -14.55 -2.34
CA LEU A 333 3.95 -14.83 -2.44
C LEU A 333 4.57 -15.14 -1.06
N ALA A 334 4.16 -14.40 -0.02
CA ALA A 334 4.58 -14.72 1.34
C ALA A 334 4.10 -16.11 1.77
N SER A 335 2.84 -16.49 1.46
CA SER A 335 2.30 -17.81 1.78
C SER A 335 2.98 -18.95 1.02
N GLU A 336 3.59 -18.66 -0.12
CA GLU A 336 4.41 -19.58 -0.92
C GLU A 336 5.84 -19.71 -0.40
N GLY A 337 6.21 -18.95 0.65
CA GLY A 337 7.49 -19.11 1.35
C GLY A 337 8.50 -17.99 1.11
N ALA A 338 8.12 -16.85 0.54
CA ALA A 338 9.01 -15.72 0.37
C ALA A 338 9.57 -15.22 1.70
N GLN A 339 10.91 -15.13 1.80
CA GLN A 339 11.61 -14.68 3.00
C GLN A 339 12.09 -13.23 2.90
N LEU A 340 12.25 -12.73 1.68
CA LEU A 340 12.68 -11.37 1.37
C LEU A 340 12.11 -10.95 0.02
N PHE A 341 11.64 -9.72 -0.07
CA PHE A 341 11.22 -9.10 -1.32
C PHE A 341 12.26 -8.08 -1.77
N LEU A 342 12.69 -8.20 -3.01
CA LEU A 342 13.50 -7.23 -3.73
C LEU A 342 12.59 -6.50 -4.71
N VAL A 343 12.46 -5.20 -4.58
CA VAL A 343 11.56 -4.40 -5.42
C VAL A 343 12.40 -3.56 -6.36
N ALA A 344 12.34 -3.88 -7.65
CA ALA A 344 12.85 -2.99 -8.68
C ALA A 344 11.82 -1.90 -8.94
N GLY A 345 11.99 -0.76 -8.25
CA GLY A 345 11.04 0.33 -8.25
C GLY A 345 11.16 1.21 -9.51
N ASP A 346 9.99 1.58 -10.06
CA ASP A 346 9.88 2.60 -11.09
C ASP A 346 9.51 3.94 -10.44
N SER A 347 10.39 4.90 -10.58
CA SER A 347 10.20 6.23 -10.02
C SER A 347 10.24 7.34 -11.09
N ALA A 348 10.27 6.96 -12.36
CA ALA A 348 10.29 7.91 -13.46
C ALA A 348 8.98 8.74 -13.46
N GLY A 349 9.09 10.03 -13.23
CA GLY A 349 7.97 10.97 -13.27
C GLY A 349 7.13 11.07 -11.99
N MET A 350 7.42 10.32 -10.93
CA MET A 350 6.74 10.48 -9.65
C MET A 350 7.31 11.63 -8.84
N GLN A 351 6.42 12.32 -8.14
CA GLN A 351 6.76 13.44 -7.27
C GLN A 351 7.17 12.96 -5.87
N THR A 352 7.96 13.77 -5.16
CA THR A 352 8.54 13.44 -3.84
C THR A 352 7.49 12.95 -2.83
N GLU A 353 6.31 13.56 -2.79
CA GLU A 353 5.26 13.20 -1.84
C GLU A 353 4.59 11.86 -2.17
N MET A 354 4.47 11.53 -3.45
CA MET A 354 3.97 10.22 -3.86
C MET A 354 4.94 9.11 -3.45
N HIS A 355 6.24 9.36 -3.53
CA HIS A 355 7.24 8.39 -3.04
C HIS A 355 7.07 8.08 -1.55
N ARG A 356 6.81 9.09 -0.71
CA ARG A 356 6.55 8.89 0.73
C ARG A 356 5.34 8.01 0.99
N LEU A 357 4.26 8.22 0.22
CA LEU A 357 3.07 7.37 0.32
C LEU A 357 3.35 5.92 -0.07
N LEU A 358 4.15 5.71 -1.11
CA LEU A 358 4.54 4.39 -1.55
C LEU A 358 5.51 3.72 -0.57
N ASP A 359 6.46 4.46 -0.02
CA ASP A 359 7.37 3.95 1.01
C ASP A 359 6.60 3.51 2.26
N ARG A 360 5.61 4.33 2.70
CA ARG A 360 4.69 3.95 3.79
C ARG A 360 3.85 2.73 3.44
N LEU A 361 3.37 2.62 2.20
CA LEU A 361 2.65 1.44 1.73
C LEU A 361 3.51 0.18 1.82
N LEU A 362 4.77 0.26 1.36
CA LEU A 362 5.70 -0.86 1.45
C LEU A 362 6.02 -1.26 2.89
N ALA A 363 6.10 -0.29 3.81
CA ALA A 363 6.26 -0.58 5.23
C ALA A 363 5.07 -1.40 5.77
N PHE A 364 3.84 -1.10 5.34
CA PHE A 364 2.68 -1.93 5.65
C PHE A 364 2.74 -3.30 4.96
N ARG A 365 3.26 -3.40 3.73
CA ARG A 365 3.46 -4.71 3.08
C ARG A 365 4.45 -5.59 3.84
N ALA A 366 5.53 -4.98 4.38
CA ALA A 366 6.46 -5.71 5.25
C ALA A 366 5.79 -6.21 6.53
N LEU A 367 4.94 -5.39 7.17
CA LEU A 367 4.14 -5.79 8.33
C LEU A 367 3.17 -6.93 7.99
N GLU A 368 2.41 -6.82 6.92
CA GLU A 368 1.42 -7.80 6.49
C GLU A 368 2.05 -9.14 6.16
N THR A 369 3.16 -9.15 5.45
CA THR A 369 3.86 -10.38 5.04
C THR A 369 4.75 -10.96 6.12
N GLY A 370 5.28 -10.11 7.01
CA GLY A 370 6.30 -10.47 7.98
C GLY A 370 7.70 -10.65 7.35
N ALA A 371 7.86 -10.30 6.07
CA ALA A 371 9.12 -10.40 5.34
C ALA A 371 9.78 -9.02 5.16
N GLY A 372 11.10 -8.97 5.10
CA GLY A 372 11.83 -7.76 4.77
C GLY A 372 11.60 -7.32 3.33
N ILE A 373 11.73 -6.03 3.06
CA ILE A 373 11.62 -5.46 1.71
C ILE A 373 12.83 -4.58 1.41
N CYS A 374 13.51 -4.85 0.30
CA CYS A 374 14.55 -3.98 -0.25
C CYS A 374 14.02 -3.34 -1.53
N ARG A 375 13.98 -2.03 -1.61
CA ARG A 375 13.53 -1.30 -2.80
C ARG A 375 14.65 -0.46 -3.36
N ALA A 376 14.92 -0.58 -4.67
CA ALA A 376 15.78 0.32 -5.41
C ALA A 376 14.94 1.20 -6.34
N THR A 377 15.19 2.51 -6.33
CA THR A 377 14.50 3.50 -7.18
C THR A 377 15.50 4.47 -7.79
N ARG A 378 15.15 5.14 -8.89
CA ARG A 378 16.02 6.17 -9.48
C ARG A 378 15.94 7.52 -8.80
N LYS A 379 14.74 8.08 -8.69
CA LYS A 379 14.51 9.44 -8.17
C LYS A 379 13.87 9.43 -6.78
N GLY A 380 13.29 8.30 -6.38
CA GLY A 380 12.67 8.13 -5.08
C GLY A 380 13.67 7.99 -3.95
N SER A 381 13.27 7.23 -2.95
CA SER A 381 14.10 6.83 -1.83
C SER A 381 14.31 5.32 -1.91
N SER A 382 15.50 4.89 -2.28
CA SER A 382 15.85 3.47 -2.16
C SER A 382 15.95 3.12 -0.69
N SER A 383 15.34 2.00 -0.27
CA SER A 383 15.18 1.70 1.15
C SER A 383 15.27 0.21 1.47
N ILE A 384 15.61 -0.09 2.71
CA ILE A 384 15.52 -1.42 3.31
C ILE A 384 14.59 -1.33 4.50
N LEU A 385 13.53 -2.10 4.46
CA LEU A 385 12.54 -2.24 5.52
C LEU A 385 12.68 -3.63 6.17
N ASN A 386 12.58 -3.66 7.49
CA ASN A 386 12.50 -4.93 8.18
C ASN A 386 11.06 -5.50 8.16
N ASN A 387 10.89 -6.69 8.67
CA ASN A 387 9.60 -7.39 8.80
C ASN A 387 8.57 -6.68 9.71
N ARG A 388 8.96 -5.60 10.38
CA ARG A 388 8.09 -4.74 11.20
C ARG A 388 7.77 -3.41 10.54
N GLY A 389 8.09 -3.26 9.25
CA GLY A 389 7.90 -2.02 8.52
C GLY A 389 8.84 -0.89 8.96
N SER A 390 9.83 -1.17 9.82
CA SER A 390 10.78 -0.15 10.27
C SER A 390 11.91 0.01 9.26
N LEU A 391 12.27 1.25 9.02
CA LEU A 391 13.31 1.64 8.08
C LEU A 391 14.70 1.31 8.64
N GLN A 392 15.48 0.50 7.93
CA GLN A 392 16.86 0.13 8.28
C GLN A 392 17.88 0.96 7.52
N ALA A 393 17.57 1.32 6.29
CA ALA A 393 18.40 2.19 5.46
C ALA A 393 17.51 2.94 4.47
N GLU A 394 17.88 4.19 4.19
CA GLU A 394 17.17 5.06 3.24
C GLU A 394 18.17 5.91 2.47
N ALA A 395 18.02 5.96 1.15
CA ALA A 395 18.76 6.84 0.29
C ALA A 395 18.24 8.28 0.37
N PRO A 396 19.09 9.29 0.31
CA PRO A 396 18.65 10.66 0.10
C PRO A 396 17.87 10.78 -1.23
N ARG A 397 16.74 11.44 -1.20
CA ARG A 397 15.90 11.60 -2.39
C ARG A 397 16.58 12.48 -3.43
N GLY A 398 16.43 12.09 -4.70
CA GLY A 398 16.96 12.87 -5.82
C GLY A 398 18.48 12.98 -5.85
N GLN A 399 19.20 12.12 -5.14
CA GLN A 399 20.66 12.08 -5.12
C GLN A 399 21.17 10.72 -5.56
N ASP A 400 22.36 10.71 -6.13
CA ASP A 400 23.06 9.46 -6.39
C ASP A 400 23.52 8.86 -5.07
N TRP A 401 23.25 7.58 -4.88
CA TRP A 401 23.57 6.89 -3.64
C TRP A 401 23.77 5.40 -3.87
N ALA A 402 24.68 4.84 -3.11
CA ALA A 402 24.87 3.41 -3.06
C ALA A 402 25.30 2.98 -1.67
N ALA A 403 24.68 1.97 -1.10
CA ALA A 403 25.05 1.41 0.19
C ALA A 403 24.77 -0.08 0.29
N VAL A 404 25.52 -0.78 1.11
CA VAL A 404 25.30 -2.18 1.46
C VAL A 404 24.80 -2.26 2.90
N ASN A 405 23.63 -2.88 3.07
CA ASN A 405 23.05 -3.09 4.40
C ASN A 405 22.55 -4.53 4.54
N PRO A 406 22.49 -5.06 5.77
CA PRO A 406 21.87 -6.34 6.04
C PRO A 406 20.35 -6.23 5.86
N ALA A 407 19.79 -6.95 4.91
CA ALA A 407 18.34 -7.12 4.74
C ALA A 407 17.89 -8.32 5.58
N PRO A 408 16.94 -8.14 6.49
CA PRO A 408 16.50 -9.21 7.37
C PRO A 408 15.67 -10.24 6.59
N LEU A 409 15.95 -11.51 6.83
CA LEU A 409 15.23 -12.64 6.25
C LEU A 409 14.18 -13.15 7.25
N LEU A 410 12.99 -13.45 6.74
CA LEU A 410 11.97 -14.14 7.53
C LEU A 410 12.47 -15.55 7.89
N ASP A 411 12.36 -15.92 9.17
CA ASP A 411 12.58 -17.30 9.58
C ASP A 411 11.33 -18.14 9.25
N PRO A 412 11.44 -19.15 8.38
CA PRO A 412 10.31 -20.01 8.04
C PRO A 412 9.70 -20.71 9.28
N ARG A 413 10.48 -20.89 10.34
CA ARG A 413 10.03 -21.54 11.59
C ARG A 413 9.11 -20.67 12.44
N GLN A 414 9.20 -19.34 12.30
CA GLN A 414 8.30 -18.42 13.02
C GLN A 414 6.90 -18.41 12.41
N GLY A 415 6.76 -18.94 11.19
CA GLY A 415 5.50 -18.98 10.46
C GLY A 415 5.04 -17.60 9.98
N HIS A 416 3.94 -17.61 9.26
CA HIS A 416 3.37 -16.40 8.66
C HIS A 416 2.64 -15.53 9.70
N THR A 417 2.50 -14.25 9.39
CA THR A 417 1.66 -13.31 10.14
C THR A 417 0.20 -13.77 10.18
N TRP A 418 -0.57 -13.25 11.13
CA TRP A 418 -2.01 -13.50 11.18
C TRP A 418 -2.73 -12.99 9.93
N PHE A 419 -2.24 -11.89 9.34
CA PHE A 419 -2.76 -11.38 8.07
C PHE A 419 -2.63 -12.43 6.96
N VAL A 420 -1.46 -13.02 6.78
CA VAL A 420 -1.23 -14.07 5.76
C VAL A 420 -2.09 -15.30 6.02
N LYS A 421 -2.25 -15.71 7.28
CA LYS A 421 -3.04 -16.90 7.67
C LYS A 421 -4.53 -16.75 7.48
N GLY A 422 -5.10 -15.55 7.64
CA GLY A 422 -6.54 -15.37 7.55
C GLY A 422 -7.06 -13.95 7.66
N GLY A 423 -6.29 -13.01 8.21
CA GLY A 423 -6.72 -11.62 8.39
C GLY A 423 -7.04 -10.88 7.09
N TRP A 424 -6.47 -11.32 5.98
CA TRP A 424 -6.75 -10.79 4.65
C TRP A 424 -8.22 -10.96 4.20
N VAL A 425 -8.96 -11.90 4.78
CA VAL A 425 -10.36 -12.18 4.43
C VAL A 425 -11.30 -11.02 4.76
N LEU A 426 -10.90 -10.12 5.67
CA LEU A 426 -11.74 -9.01 6.09
C LEU A 426 -12.20 -8.12 4.92
N ALA A 427 -11.29 -7.71 4.04
CA ALA A 427 -11.63 -6.81 2.94
C ALA A 427 -12.52 -7.46 1.87
N PRO A 428 -12.20 -8.64 1.30
CA PRO A 428 -13.11 -9.34 0.40
C PRO A 428 -14.41 -9.76 1.09
N GLY A 429 -14.39 -10.05 2.40
CA GLY A 429 -15.59 -10.31 3.19
C GLY A 429 -16.52 -9.10 3.27
N CYS A 430 -15.97 -7.90 3.43
CA CYS A 430 -16.74 -6.65 3.35
C CYS A 430 -17.38 -6.45 1.97
N LEU A 431 -16.65 -6.74 0.90
CA LEU A 431 -17.17 -6.65 -0.46
C LEU A 431 -18.32 -7.64 -0.68
N PHE A 432 -18.17 -8.88 -0.23
CA PHE A 432 -19.23 -9.90 -0.30
C PHE A 432 -20.47 -9.48 0.51
N ALA A 433 -20.28 -9.01 1.73
CA ALA A 433 -21.36 -8.51 2.57
C ALA A 433 -22.09 -7.32 1.93
N LEU A 434 -21.37 -6.38 1.31
CA LEU A 434 -21.97 -5.27 0.58
C LEU A 434 -22.81 -5.77 -0.62
N GLY A 435 -22.30 -6.76 -1.35
CA GLY A 435 -23.03 -7.42 -2.44
C GLY A 435 -24.33 -8.05 -1.99
N ILE A 436 -24.32 -8.81 -0.90
CA ILE A 436 -25.52 -9.41 -0.30
C ILE A 436 -26.53 -8.31 0.11
N LEU A 437 -26.08 -7.26 0.80
CA LEU A 437 -26.96 -6.17 1.22
C LEU A 437 -27.62 -5.47 0.00
N ALA A 438 -26.86 -5.27 -1.08
CA ALA A 438 -27.41 -4.72 -2.32
C ALA A 438 -28.48 -5.63 -2.96
N LEU A 439 -28.23 -6.93 -3.02
CA LEU A 439 -29.19 -7.92 -3.55
C LEU A 439 -30.48 -7.99 -2.71
N LEU A 440 -30.35 -7.97 -1.38
CA LEU A 440 -31.51 -7.97 -0.49
C LEU A 440 -32.36 -6.70 -0.65
N GLU A 441 -31.73 -5.54 -0.82
CA GLU A 441 -32.44 -4.28 -1.08
C GLU A 441 -33.17 -4.33 -2.44
N LEU A 442 -32.52 -4.84 -3.49
CA LEU A 442 -33.18 -5.00 -4.81
C LEU A 442 -34.36 -5.96 -4.75
N TYR A 443 -34.22 -7.07 -4.06
CA TYR A 443 -35.31 -8.02 -3.86
C TYR A 443 -36.49 -7.39 -3.10
N SER A 444 -36.21 -6.68 -2.02
CA SER A 444 -37.22 -5.98 -1.22
C SER A 444 -37.98 -4.92 -2.01
N ARG A 445 -37.31 -4.19 -2.90
CA ARG A 445 -37.92 -3.19 -3.79
C ARG A 445 -38.87 -3.86 -4.80
N ARG A 446 -38.42 -4.95 -5.45
CA ARG A 446 -39.26 -5.70 -6.41
C ARG A 446 -40.51 -6.23 -5.73
N LYS A 447 -40.40 -6.77 -4.51
CA LYS A 447 -41.56 -7.27 -3.76
C LYS A 447 -42.57 -6.17 -3.44
N ARG A 448 -42.09 -4.96 -3.09
CA ARG A 448 -42.97 -3.79 -2.82
C ARG A 448 -43.68 -3.31 -4.09
N GLN A 449 -43.00 -3.26 -5.23
CA GLN A 449 -43.57 -2.88 -6.50
C GLN A 449 -44.68 -3.89 -6.95
N GLY A 450 -44.37 -5.18 -6.88
CA GLY A 450 -45.36 -6.21 -7.21
C GLY A 450 -46.61 -6.19 -6.30
N ALA A 451 -46.44 -5.79 -5.01
CA ALA A 451 -47.59 -5.61 -4.13
C ALA A 451 -48.43 -4.35 -4.44
N GLN A 452 -47.79 -3.28 -4.93
CA GLN A 452 -48.52 -2.07 -5.37
C GLN A 452 -49.27 -2.28 -6.66
N ASP A 453 -48.69 -3.01 -7.61
CA ASP A 453 -49.34 -3.32 -8.90
C ASP A 453 -50.57 -4.25 -8.72
N SER A 454 -50.54 -5.13 -7.71
CA SER A 454 -51.64 -6.03 -7.37
C SER A 454 -52.83 -5.36 -6.62
N THR A 455 -52.61 -4.14 -6.10
CA THR A 455 -53.62 -3.36 -5.34
C THR A 455 -54.24 -2.23 -6.14
N SER A 456 -53.82 -1.97 -7.38
CA SER A 456 -54.46 -0.99 -8.26
C SER A 456 -55.74 -1.59 -8.82
N PRO A 457 -56.95 -1.12 -8.50
CA PRO A 457 -58.19 -1.61 -9.09
C PRO A 457 -58.26 -1.21 -10.56
N SER A 458 -58.59 -2.18 -11.40
CA SER A 458 -58.88 -2.02 -12.81
C SER A 458 -60.17 -1.19 -13.02
#